data_4d22e5e7dce5173ba9b07ba1b2398f4b
#
_entry.id   4d22e5e7dce5173ba9b07ba1b2398f4b
#
_cell.length_a   1.000
_cell.length_b   1.000
_cell.length_c   1.000
_cell.angle_alpha   90.00
_cell.angle_beta   90.00
_cell.angle_gamma   90.00
#
_symmetry.space_group_name_H-M   'P 1'
#
loop_
_entity.id
_entity.type
_entity.pdbx_description
1 polymer ?
#
loop_
_entity_poly.entity_id
_entity_poly.type
_entity_poly.pdbx_seq_one_letter_code
_entity_poly.pdbx_strand_id
1 'polypeptide(L)'
;MSSKRHVAYLVNISARAERDLAALYDEIDAGNSAAARRWYAGLKQAIVDLEDQPYFWPVTHEARRLRHILYGRKPHSVYRVIYRVLEKRKIVEVLHIRHGARSEFKTSDLK
;
A
#
# COMPACT_ATOMS: atom_id res chain seq x y z
N MET A 1 -28.13 -7.75 14.96
CA MET A 1 -27.34 -7.96 14.02
C MET A 1 -27.32 -6.92 13.02
N SER A 2 -26.38 -6.74 12.46
CA SER A 2 -26.25 -5.68 11.56
C SER A 2 -26.89 -6.02 10.27
N SER A 3 -27.82 -5.27 9.88
CA SER A 3 -28.35 -5.44 8.57
C SER A 3 -27.66 -4.56 7.59
N LYS A 4 -26.68 -3.80 8.06
CA LYS A 4 -26.02 -2.91 7.16
C LYS A 4 -25.19 -3.67 6.16
N ARG A 5 -25.39 -3.39 4.90
CA ARG A 5 -24.60 -3.97 3.90
C ARG A 5 -23.35 -3.20 3.77
N HIS A 6 -22.26 -3.87 3.82
CA HIS A 6 -20.97 -3.27 3.63
C HIS A 6 -20.38 -3.89 2.36
N VAL A 7 -20.21 -3.08 1.34
CA VAL A 7 -19.64 -3.55 0.09
C VAL A 7 -18.14 -3.33 0.15
N ALA A 8 -17.42 -4.40 0.36
CA ALA A 8 -15.96 -4.31 0.44
C ALA A 8 -15.39 -4.13 -0.96
N TYR A 9 -14.29 -3.41 -1.03
CA TYR A 9 -13.55 -3.27 -2.28
C TYR A 9 -12.66 -4.49 -2.45
N LEU A 10 -12.43 -4.87 -3.70
CA LEU A 10 -11.47 -5.91 -4.00
C LEU A 10 -10.10 -5.26 -4.12
N VAL A 11 -9.14 -5.74 -3.36
CA VAL A 11 -7.78 -5.19 -3.41
C VAL A 11 -6.94 -6.07 -4.33
N ASN A 12 -6.49 -5.48 -5.43
CA ASN A 12 -5.61 -6.15 -6.38
C ASN A 12 -4.21 -5.56 -6.25
N ILE A 13 -3.22 -6.42 -6.20
CA ILE A 13 -1.83 -5.99 -6.10
C ILE A 13 -1.19 -6.23 -7.47
N SER A 14 -0.67 -5.16 -8.07
CA SER A 14 -0.07 -5.26 -9.39
C SER A 14 1.17 -6.13 -9.36
N ALA A 15 1.59 -6.62 -10.51
CA ALA A 15 2.81 -7.41 -10.60
C ALA A 15 4.02 -6.62 -10.09
N ARG A 16 4.05 -5.32 -10.38
CA ARG A 16 5.12 -4.47 -9.87
C ARG A 16 5.11 -4.41 -8.35
N ALA A 17 3.94 -4.19 -7.77
CA ALA A 17 3.84 -4.10 -6.32
C ALA A 17 4.17 -5.43 -5.66
N GLU A 18 3.81 -6.54 -6.29
CA GLU A 18 4.20 -7.85 -5.78
C GLU A 18 5.71 -7.99 -5.73
N ARG A 19 6.40 -7.56 -6.79
CA ARG A 19 7.86 -7.59 -6.81
C ARG A 19 8.46 -6.66 -5.77
N ASP A 20 7.83 -5.49 -5.59
CA ASP A 20 8.29 -4.54 -4.58
C ASP A 20 8.17 -5.14 -3.18
N LEU A 21 7.07 -5.84 -2.91
CA LEU A 21 6.88 -6.49 -1.61
C LEU A 21 7.92 -7.58 -1.38
N ALA A 22 8.21 -8.37 -2.39
CA ALA A 22 9.21 -9.42 -2.26
C ALA A 22 10.59 -8.83 -2.00
N ALA A 23 10.93 -7.76 -2.72
CA ALA A 23 12.21 -7.09 -2.53
C ALA A 23 12.30 -6.48 -1.13
N LEU A 24 11.20 -5.91 -0.66
CA LEU A 24 11.16 -5.34 0.68
C LEU A 24 11.36 -6.39 1.75
N TYR A 25 10.72 -7.55 1.59
CA TYR A 25 10.89 -8.65 2.54
C TYR A 25 12.37 -9.01 2.70
N ASP A 26 13.09 -9.06 1.58
CA ASP A 26 14.52 -9.36 1.62
C ASP A 26 15.32 -8.20 2.19
N GLU A 27 14.96 -6.98 1.81
CA GLU A 27 15.70 -5.80 2.25
C GLU A 27 15.68 -5.62 3.75
N ILE A 28 14.55 -5.90 4.40
CA ILE A 28 14.43 -5.77 5.85
C ILE A 28 14.85 -7.03 6.58
N ASP A 29 15.35 -8.03 5.83
CA ASP A 29 15.82 -9.29 6.40
C ASP A 29 14.73 -10.01 7.19
N ALA A 30 13.52 -9.99 6.68
CA ALA A 30 12.38 -10.58 7.37
C ALA A 30 12.54 -12.10 7.53
N GLY A 31 13.27 -12.73 6.65
CA GLY A 31 13.50 -14.17 6.75
C GLY A 31 14.25 -14.55 8.03
N ASN A 32 15.07 -13.64 8.57
CA ASN A 32 15.89 -13.91 9.74
C ASN A 32 15.52 -13.09 10.97
N SER A 33 14.50 -12.26 10.88
CA SER A 33 14.15 -11.36 11.98
C SER A 33 12.65 -11.43 12.27
N ALA A 34 12.31 -11.89 13.45
CA ALA A 34 10.91 -11.95 13.86
C ALA A 34 10.30 -10.54 13.94
N ALA A 35 11.09 -9.56 14.37
CA ALA A 35 10.61 -8.19 14.45
C ALA A 35 10.30 -7.64 13.05
N ALA A 36 11.18 -7.92 12.09
CA ALA A 36 10.95 -7.48 10.72
C ALA A 36 9.74 -8.16 10.12
N ARG A 37 9.53 -9.45 10.43
CA ARG A 37 8.35 -10.15 9.94
C ARG A 37 7.07 -9.54 10.51
N ARG A 38 7.08 -9.15 11.79
CA ARG A 38 5.90 -8.51 12.39
C ARG A 38 5.62 -7.16 11.72
N TRP A 39 6.67 -6.40 11.45
CA TRP A 39 6.54 -5.12 10.76
C TRP A 39 5.93 -5.34 9.36
N TYR A 40 6.46 -6.33 8.66
CA TYR A 40 6.01 -6.65 7.32
C TYR A 40 4.53 -7.09 7.32
N ALA A 41 4.15 -7.90 8.31
CA ALA A 41 2.76 -8.32 8.43
C ALA A 41 1.85 -7.12 8.68
N GLY A 42 2.30 -6.14 9.45
CA GLY A 42 1.53 -4.92 9.67
C GLY A 42 1.35 -4.12 8.40
N LEU A 43 2.38 -4.06 7.57
CA LEU A 43 2.28 -3.39 6.28
C LEU A 43 1.25 -4.08 5.40
N LYS A 44 1.29 -5.42 5.34
CA LYS A 44 0.33 -6.15 4.54
C LYS A 44 -1.08 -5.99 5.07
N GLN A 45 -1.24 -5.91 6.39
CA GLN A 45 -2.55 -5.68 6.98
C GLN A 45 -3.09 -4.31 6.59
N ALA A 46 -2.23 -3.29 6.55
CA ALA A 46 -2.66 -1.97 6.12
C ALA A 46 -3.18 -2.01 4.68
N ILE A 47 -2.54 -2.82 3.84
CA ILE A 47 -3.01 -2.99 2.46
C ILE A 47 -4.36 -3.70 2.44
N VAL A 48 -4.52 -4.76 3.23
CA VAL A 48 -5.78 -5.48 3.30
C VAL A 48 -6.90 -4.58 3.80
N ASP A 49 -6.60 -3.68 4.73
CA ASP A 49 -7.60 -2.78 5.29
C ASP A 49 -8.18 -1.82 4.24
N LEU A 50 -7.55 -1.69 3.09
CA LEU A 50 -8.11 -0.90 2.01
C LEU A 50 -9.42 -1.48 1.49
N GLU A 51 -9.71 -2.74 1.79
CA GLU A 51 -10.99 -3.34 1.44
C GLU A 51 -12.14 -2.57 2.07
N ASP A 52 -11.92 -2.04 3.28
CA ASP A 52 -12.97 -1.37 4.01
C ASP A 52 -12.80 0.14 4.02
N GLN A 53 -11.58 0.63 3.90
CA GLN A 53 -11.31 2.05 4.06
C GLN A 53 -10.37 2.57 2.97
N PRO A 54 -10.78 2.47 1.70
CA PRO A 54 -9.89 2.86 0.60
C PRO A 54 -9.61 4.36 0.54
N TYR A 55 -10.44 5.18 1.17
CA TYR A 55 -10.27 6.63 1.13
C TYR A 55 -9.68 7.20 2.40
N PHE A 56 -9.24 6.36 3.31
CA PHE A 56 -8.66 6.83 4.57
C PHE A 56 -7.35 7.59 4.36
N TRP A 57 -6.53 7.13 3.41
CA TRP A 57 -5.21 7.71 3.19
C TRP A 57 -5.29 8.85 2.19
N PRO A 58 -4.39 9.83 2.32
CA PRO A 58 -4.48 11.04 1.47
C PRO A 58 -4.06 10.77 0.04
N VAL A 59 -4.46 11.69 -0.84
CA VAL A 59 -3.97 11.68 -2.21
C VAL A 59 -2.49 12.06 -2.20
N THR A 60 -1.78 11.58 -3.21
CA THR A 60 -0.37 11.92 -3.36
C THR A 60 -0.24 13.29 -3.99
N HIS A 61 0.92 13.94 -3.77
CA HIS A 61 1.16 15.19 -4.44
C HIS A 61 1.55 14.99 -5.92
N GLU A 62 1.87 13.77 -6.30
CA GLU A 62 2.24 13.47 -7.68
C GLU A 62 1.02 13.40 -8.61
N ALA A 63 -0.12 12.93 -8.07
CA ALA A 63 -1.33 12.86 -8.89
C ALA A 63 -2.55 12.71 -8.01
N ARG A 64 -3.61 13.45 -8.34
CA ARG A 64 -4.82 13.44 -7.53
C ARG A 64 -5.55 12.11 -7.55
N ARG A 65 -5.35 11.33 -8.60
CA ARG A 65 -6.01 10.03 -8.70
C ARG A 65 -5.31 8.96 -7.88
N LEU A 66 -4.18 9.28 -7.29
CA LEU A 66 -3.39 8.31 -6.52
C LEU A 66 -3.40 8.67 -5.05
N ARG A 67 -3.46 7.64 -4.23
CA ARG A 67 -3.35 7.77 -2.78
C ARG A 67 -2.17 6.96 -2.31
N HIS A 68 -1.71 7.21 -1.09
CA HIS A 68 -0.63 6.41 -0.56
C HIS A 68 -0.81 6.13 0.93
N ILE A 69 -0.54 4.89 1.30
CA ILE A 69 -0.36 4.52 2.70
C ILE A 69 1.05 4.94 3.07
N LEU A 70 1.19 5.60 4.21
CA LEU A 70 2.50 5.93 4.76
C LEU A 70 2.73 5.00 5.94
N TYR A 71 3.65 4.05 5.79
CA TYR A 71 3.84 3.02 6.79
C TYR A 71 5.27 2.98 7.26
N GLY A 72 5.47 2.91 8.58
CA GLY A 72 6.78 2.82 9.18
C GLY A 72 7.02 3.98 10.11
N ARG A 73 8.27 4.09 10.60
CA ARG A 73 8.63 5.13 11.53
C ARG A 73 9.49 6.17 10.87
N LYS A 74 9.15 7.44 11.08
CA LYS A 74 9.98 8.52 10.64
C LYS A 74 11.24 8.54 11.48
N PRO A 75 12.34 9.03 10.94
CA PRO A 75 12.47 9.55 9.58
C PRO A 75 13.01 8.52 8.59
N HIS A 76 13.44 7.35 9.05
CA HIS A 76 14.31 6.51 8.22
C HIS A 76 13.64 5.29 7.59
N SER A 77 12.47 4.90 8.04
CA SER A 77 11.89 3.65 7.56
C SER A 77 10.43 3.79 7.17
N VAL A 78 10.09 4.89 6.53
CA VAL A 78 8.74 5.09 6.04
C VAL A 78 8.67 4.62 4.60
N TYR A 79 7.68 3.78 4.32
CA TYR A 79 7.42 3.30 2.97
C TYR A 79 6.09 3.84 2.50
N ARG A 80 6.00 4.07 1.21
CA ARG A 80 4.78 4.54 0.57
C ARG A 80 4.19 3.40 -0.23
N VAL A 81 2.93 3.08 0.02
CA VAL A 81 2.19 2.13 -0.80
C VAL A 81 1.27 2.94 -1.69
N ILE A 82 1.59 3.03 -2.96
CA ILE A 82 0.86 3.85 -3.91
C ILE A 82 -0.30 3.02 -4.46
N TYR A 83 -1.52 3.56 -4.41
CA TYR A 83 -2.68 2.84 -4.90
C TYR A 83 -3.69 3.80 -5.51
N ARG A 84 -4.64 3.26 -6.24
CA ARG A 84 -5.78 4.03 -6.75
C ARG A 84 -7.05 3.27 -6.50
N VAL A 85 -8.16 4.01 -6.43
CA VAL A 85 -9.47 3.43 -6.19
C VAL A 85 -10.28 3.56 -7.46
N LEU A 86 -10.75 2.44 -7.99
CA LEU A 86 -11.63 2.41 -9.13
C LEU A 86 -13.04 2.26 -8.59
N GLU A 87 -13.66 3.40 -8.30
CA GLU A 87 -14.89 3.43 -7.52
C GLU A 87 -16.03 2.67 -8.17
N LYS A 88 -16.20 2.83 -9.47
CA LYS A 88 -17.32 2.19 -10.15
C LYS A 88 -17.20 0.67 -10.12
N ARG A 89 -15.99 0.17 -10.10
CA ARG A 89 -15.73 -1.27 -10.10
C ARG A 89 -15.51 -1.81 -8.70
N LYS A 90 -15.43 -0.94 -7.71
CA LYS A 90 -15.13 -1.30 -6.32
C LYS A 90 -13.84 -2.10 -6.22
N ILE A 91 -12.82 -1.58 -6.89
CA ILE A 91 -11.50 -2.19 -6.90
C ILE A 91 -10.48 -1.18 -6.42
N VAL A 92 -9.56 -1.64 -5.56
CA VAL A 92 -8.39 -0.88 -5.18
C VAL A 92 -7.20 -1.55 -5.85
N GLU A 93 -6.43 -0.79 -6.61
CA GLU A 93 -5.24 -1.33 -7.25
C GLU A 93 -4.01 -0.80 -6.55
N VAL A 94 -3.22 -1.69 -5.98
CA VAL A 94 -1.93 -1.33 -5.37
C VAL A 94 -0.90 -1.39 -6.47
N LEU A 95 -0.27 -0.24 -6.74
CA LEU A 95 0.55 -0.07 -7.93
C LEU A 95 2.04 -0.16 -7.69
N HIS A 96 2.50 0.30 -6.52
CA HIS A 96 3.93 0.47 -6.32
C HIS A 96 4.21 0.68 -4.83
N ILE A 97 5.33 0.15 -4.34
CA ILE A 97 5.76 0.39 -2.97
C ILE A 97 7.15 0.99 -3.03
N ARG A 98 7.35 2.12 -2.37
CA ARG A 98 8.60 2.87 -2.42
C ARG A 98 9.08 3.18 -1.01
N HIS A 99 10.38 3.16 -0.83
CA HIS A 99 10.99 3.59 0.41
C HIS A 99 11.07 5.11 0.42
N GLY A 100 10.80 5.70 1.57
CA GLY A 100 10.95 7.14 1.74
C GLY A 100 9.67 7.91 1.44
N ALA A 101 9.09 8.52 2.49
CA ALA A 101 7.84 9.25 2.34
C ALA A 101 7.95 10.43 1.40
N ARG A 102 9.16 10.98 1.25
CA ARG A 102 9.38 12.14 0.40
C ARG A 102 9.88 11.79 -0.98
N SER A 103 10.06 10.50 -1.24
CA SER A 103 10.55 10.08 -2.54
C SER A 103 9.50 10.33 -3.59
N GLU A 104 9.84 11.08 -4.60
CA GLU A 104 8.91 11.35 -5.69
C GLU A 104 9.08 10.32 -6.80
N PHE A 105 8.05 10.18 -7.59
CA PHE A 105 8.09 9.29 -8.73
C PHE A 105 7.35 9.95 -9.89
N LYS A 106 7.64 9.48 -11.09
CA LYS A 106 6.88 9.90 -12.26
C LYS A 106 5.73 8.94 -12.44
N THR A 107 4.55 9.46 -12.77
CA THR A 107 3.40 8.59 -12.94
C THR A 107 3.62 7.56 -14.05
N SER A 108 4.49 7.87 -15.01
CA SER A 108 4.82 6.92 -16.06
C SER A 108 5.55 5.69 -15.51
N ASP A 109 6.14 5.79 -14.32
CA ASP A 109 6.84 4.65 -13.71
C ASP A 109 5.88 3.60 -13.17
N LEU A 110 4.60 3.89 -13.17
CA LEU A 110 3.62 2.97 -12.57
C LEU A 110 3.01 1.99 -13.57
N LYS A 111 3.50 1.97 -14.77
CA LYS A 111 2.98 1.07 -15.79
C LYS A 111 3.39 -0.36 -15.56
#